data_93a5c9dbc1d1e6979f8869c69500eeb5
#
_entry.id   93a5c9dbc1d1e6979f8869c69500eeb5
#
_cell.length_a   1.000
_cell.length_b   1.000
_cell.length_c   1.000
_cell.angle_alpha   90.00
_cell.angle_beta   90.00
_cell.angle_gamma   90.00
#
_symmetry.space_group_name_H-M   'P 1'
#
loop_
_entity.id
_entity.type
_entity.pdbx_description
1 polymer ?
#
loop_
_entity_poly.entity_id
_entity_poly.type
_entity_poly.pdbx_seq_one_letter_code
_entity_poly.pdbx_strand_id
1 'polypeptide(L)'
;LLNLQNGEYCKDVVEGVAGGIQWGKDNNTFFYLSQDKAKRPYKLWKHIVGTEQKDDICYYTEDDEVFWFGLGKSKDGRYLFPGSGSSETSEIRFIDLYAEETKLVVIQPREFGLRYDVEHREGMLFIWTNMNDAINNRLMVTSIDKPGKEHWKEIIPYDSTRKIDEVEVFKNFIVIQGRQDGLTQIWTMGLNEDSTVNPQSFKKIQFKEEMYECAISTNKVYDTNFIRTYYSSLTTPDQWEDYNFNDGTFKLVKQ
;
A
#
# COMPACT_ATOMS: atom_id res chain seq x y z
N LEU A 1 1.06 1.85 -25.24
CA LEU A 1 1.89 2.79 -24.47
C LEU A 1 2.14 4.08 -25.28
N LEU A 2 2.27 5.23 -24.60
CA LEU A 2 2.59 6.52 -25.21
C LEU A 2 3.97 6.97 -24.75
N ASN A 3 4.86 7.29 -25.70
CA ASN A 3 6.13 7.92 -25.39
C ASN A 3 5.91 9.42 -25.14
N LEU A 4 6.12 9.87 -23.90
CA LEU A 4 5.88 11.26 -23.51
C LEU A 4 6.91 12.27 -24.06
N GLN A 5 8.05 11.80 -24.58
CA GLN A 5 9.07 12.69 -25.13
C GLN A 5 8.75 13.11 -26.56
N ASN A 6 8.19 12.21 -27.37
CA ASN A 6 7.89 12.49 -28.78
C ASN A 6 6.38 12.43 -29.12
N GLY A 7 5.53 12.02 -28.18
CA GLY A 7 4.08 11.92 -28.38
C GLY A 7 3.64 10.74 -29.25
N GLU A 8 4.52 9.80 -29.57
CA GLU A 8 4.21 8.66 -30.40
C GLU A 8 3.76 7.46 -29.56
N TYR A 9 2.83 6.68 -30.10
CA TYR A 9 2.45 5.39 -29.51
C TYR A 9 3.51 4.33 -29.83
N CYS A 10 3.89 3.56 -28.79
CA CYS A 10 4.66 2.35 -28.97
C CYS A 10 3.84 1.31 -29.76
N LYS A 11 4.53 0.41 -30.46
CA LYS A 11 3.87 -0.67 -31.23
C LYS A 11 3.35 -1.80 -30.34
N ASP A 12 3.77 -1.83 -29.08
CA ASP A 12 3.42 -2.89 -28.14
C ASP A 12 1.92 -2.89 -27.84
N VAL A 13 1.33 -4.05 -27.99
CA VAL A 13 -0.06 -4.32 -27.66
C VAL A 13 -0.08 -5.45 -26.63
N VAL A 14 -0.59 -5.18 -25.45
CA VAL A 14 -0.76 -6.17 -24.38
C VAL A 14 -2.25 -6.33 -24.11
N GLU A 15 -2.76 -7.51 -24.40
CA GLU A 15 -4.18 -7.83 -24.28
C GLU A 15 -4.50 -8.58 -22.99
N GLY A 16 -5.77 -8.57 -22.60
CA GLY A 16 -6.25 -9.33 -21.43
C GLY A 16 -5.74 -8.79 -20.08
N VAL A 17 -5.31 -7.55 -20.03
CA VAL A 17 -4.83 -6.90 -18.81
C VAL A 17 -5.98 -6.65 -17.85
N ALA A 18 -5.77 -6.96 -16.57
CA ALA A 18 -6.69 -6.72 -15.48
C ALA A 18 -6.09 -5.70 -14.50
N GLY A 19 -6.79 -4.59 -14.29
CA GLY A 19 -6.33 -3.54 -13.39
C GLY A 19 -5.21 -2.68 -13.98
N GLY A 20 -4.42 -2.06 -13.10
CA GLY A 20 -3.32 -1.19 -13.48
C GLY A 20 -2.04 -1.93 -13.82
N ILE A 21 -1.10 -1.19 -14.40
CA ILE A 21 0.29 -1.63 -14.61
C ILE A 21 1.20 -0.96 -13.58
N GLN A 22 2.32 -1.62 -13.27
CA GLN A 22 3.37 -1.04 -12.41
C GLN A 22 4.69 -1.02 -13.18
N TRP A 23 5.25 0.16 -13.36
CA TRP A 23 6.55 0.32 -14.00
C TRP A 23 7.68 -0.23 -13.12
N GLY A 24 8.67 -0.85 -13.77
CA GLY A 24 9.96 -1.18 -13.17
C GLY A 24 10.75 0.08 -12.78
N LYS A 25 12.03 -0.10 -12.45
CA LYS A 25 12.92 1.03 -12.13
C LYS A 25 13.31 1.87 -13.35
N ASP A 26 13.19 1.29 -14.52
CA ASP A 26 13.44 1.90 -15.82
C ASP A 26 12.11 2.14 -16.56
N ASN A 27 12.14 2.91 -17.61
CA ASN A 27 10.99 3.13 -18.48
C ASN A 27 10.88 2.05 -19.58
N ASN A 28 11.51 0.90 -19.39
CA ASN A 28 11.64 -0.16 -20.38
C ASN A 28 10.96 -1.46 -19.97
N THR A 29 10.59 -1.58 -18.68
CA THR A 29 9.87 -2.76 -18.16
C THR A 29 8.66 -2.36 -17.37
N PHE A 30 7.60 -3.15 -17.45
CA PHE A 30 6.45 -3.03 -16.55
C PHE A 30 5.88 -4.40 -16.19
N PHE A 31 5.18 -4.42 -15.08
CA PHE A 31 4.46 -5.58 -14.58
C PHE A 31 2.96 -5.35 -14.72
N TYR A 32 2.23 -6.41 -15.08
CA TYR A 32 0.79 -6.35 -15.24
C TYR A 32 0.13 -7.66 -14.80
N LEU A 33 -1.17 -7.58 -14.54
CA LEU A 33 -1.98 -8.74 -14.24
C LEU A 33 -2.82 -9.11 -15.46
N SER A 34 -2.94 -10.39 -15.77
CA SER A 34 -3.94 -10.89 -16.70
C SER A 34 -5.12 -11.51 -15.96
N GLN A 35 -6.28 -11.52 -16.60
CA GLN A 35 -7.52 -12.04 -16.05
C GLN A 35 -7.91 -13.37 -16.68
N ASP A 36 -8.64 -14.18 -15.91
CA ASP A 36 -9.27 -15.40 -16.41
C ASP A 36 -10.59 -15.12 -17.16
N LYS A 37 -11.31 -16.18 -17.51
CA LYS A 37 -12.62 -16.08 -18.20
C LYS A 37 -13.70 -15.40 -17.35
N ALA A 38 -13.59 -15.49 -16.03
CA ALA A 38 -14.48 -14.84 -15.06
C ALA A 38 -14.10 -13.39 -14.77
N LYS A 39 -13.10 -12.84 -15.47
CA LYS A 39 -12.54 -11.52 -15.28
C LYS A 39 -11.80 -11.33 -13.94
N ARG A 40 -11.42 -12.42 -13.27
CA ARG A 40 -10.61 -12.40 -12.07
C ARG A 40 -9.14 -12.23 -12.45
N PRO A 41 -8.40 -11.23 -11.89
CA PRO A 41 -6.95 -11.15 -12.01
C PRO A 41 -6.31 -12.38 -11.36
N TYR A 42 -5.38 -13.07 -12.07
CA TYR A 42 -4.80 -14.30 -11.53
C TYR A 42 -3.36 -14.58 -11.92
N LYS A 43 -2.79 -13.87 -12.92
CA LYS A 43 -1.38 -14.04 -13.29
C LYS A 43 -0.64 -12.73 -13.29
N LEU A 44 0.61 -12.79 -12.77
CA LEU A 44 1.56 -11.71 -12.82
C LEU A 44 2.55 -11.93 -13.96
N TRP A 45 2.66 -10.95 -14.83
CA TRP A 45 3.57 -10.92 -15.96
C TRP A 45 4.53 -9.74 -15.90
N LYS A 46 5.70 -9.92 -16.49
CA LYS A 46 6.66 -8.86 -16.77
C LYS A 46 6.79 -8.70 -18.28
N HIS A 47 6.57 -7.49 -18.78
CA HIS A 47 6.75 -7.09 -20.16
C HIS A 47 7.98 -6.21 -20.33
N ILE A 48 8.69 -6.39 -21.44
CA ILE A 48 9.79 -5.52 -21.88
C ILE A 48 9.30 -4.71 -23.07
N VAL A 49 9.33 -3.38 -22.95
CA VAL A 49 8.88 -2.47 -24.02
C VAL A 49 9.66 -2.75 -25.31
N GLY A 50 8.93 -2.91 -26.41
CA GLY A 50 9.47 -3.24 -27.72
C GLY A 50 9.53 -4.73 -28.02
N THR A 51 9.07 -5.60 -27.13
CA THR A 51 8.93 -7.04 -27.39
C THR A 51 7.47 -7.44 -27.65
N GLU A 52 7.24 -8.65 -28.15
CA GLU A 52 5.89 -9.17 -28.31
C GLU A 52 5.38 -9.78 -26.99
N GLN A 53 4.08 -9.66 -26.70
CA GLN A 53 3.45 -10.21 -25.48
C GLN A 53 3.71 -11.70 -25.26
N LYS A 54 3.88 -12.49 -26.34
CA LYS A 54 4.19 -13.93 -26.25
C LYS A 54 5.53 -14.22 -25.57
N ASP A 55 6.42 -13.21 -25.53
CA ASP A 55 7.76 -13.31 -24.94
C ASP A 55 7.77 -12.86 -23.46
N ASP A 56 6.59 -12.47 -22.92
CA ASP A 56 6.45 -12.03 -21.54
C ASP A 56 6.70 -13.18 -20.56
N ILE A 57 7.29 -12.82 -19.42
CA ILE A 57 7.63 -13.78 -18.37
C ILE A 57 6.52 -13.81 -17.32
N CYS A 58 5.90 -14.98 -17.11
CA CYS A 58 4.97 -15.22 -16.02
C CYS A 58 5.73 -15.47 -14.72
N TYR A 59 5.52 -14.62 -13.72
CA TYR A 59 6.15 -14.74 -12.39
C TYR A 59 5.29 -15.49 -11.40
N TYR A 60 3.98 -15.43 -11.54
CA TYR A 60 3.05 -16.08 -10.61
C TYR A 60 1.70 -16.36 -11.25
N THR A 61 1.10 -17.47 -10.83
CA THR A 61 -0.29 -17.81 -11.13
C THR A 61 -1.03 -18.09 -9.83
N GLU A 62 -2.15 -17.43 -9.61
CA GLU A 62 -3.08 -17.68 -8.52
C GLU A 62 -4.14 -18.68 -8.99
N ASP A 63 -3.92 -19.96 -8.68
CA ASP A 63 -4.78 -21.05 -9.12
C ASP A 63 -6.04 -21.20 -8.26
N ASP A 64 -6.02 -20.70 -7.02
CA ASP A 64 -7.16 -20.78 -6.12
C ASP A 64 -8.15 -19.64 -6.41
N GLU A 65 -9.32 -19.99 -6.92
CA GLU A 65 -10.37 -19.04 -7.32
C GLU A 65 -11.02 -18.28 -6.15
N VAL A 66 -10.80 -18.72 -4.91
CA VAL A 66 -11.24 -18.01 -3.70
C VAL A 66 -10.46 -16.71 -3.48
N PHE A 67 -9.25 -16.61 -4.06
CA PHE A 67 -8.38 -15.46 -3.86
C PHE A 67 -8.46 -14.45 -5.01
N TRP A 68 -8.61 -13.20 -4.66
CA TRP A 68 -8.36 -12.07 -5.55
C TRP A 68 -6.88 -11.76 -5.58
N PHE A 69 -6.36 -11.51 -6.77
CA PHE A 69 -4.94 -11.21 -6.95
C PHE A 69 -4.75 -9.75 -7.34
N GLY A 70 -3.91 -9.04 -6.61
CA GLY A 70 -3.62 -7.62 -6.78
C GLY A 70 -2.13 -7.33 -6.96
N LEU A 71 -1.81 -6.13 -7.45
CA LEU A 71 -0.44 -5.66 -7.63
C LEU A 71 -0.30 -4.25 -7.08
N GLY A 72 0.32 -4.12 -5.93
CA GLY A 72 0.73 -2.86 -5.31
C GLY A 72 2.18 -2.51 -5.62
N LYS A 73 2.55 -1.27 -5.28
CA LYS A 73 3.94 -0.78 -5.31
C LYS A 73 4.18 0.04 -4.05
N SER A 74 5.32 -0.18 -3.40
CA SER A 74 5.70 0.62 -2.23
C SER A 74 5.74 2.11 -2.56
N LYS A 75 5.43 2.94 -1.59
CA LYS A 75 5.38 4.40 -1.77
C LYS A 75 6.74 4.99 -2.16
N ASP A 76 7.84 4.41 -1.68
CA ASP A 76 9.20 4.76 -2.10
C ASP A 76 9.57 4.27 -3.53
N GLY A 77 8.68 3.49 -4.14
CA GLY A 77 8.83 3.00 -5.52
C GLY A 77 9.81 1.85 -5.70
N ARG A 78 10.38 1.31 -4.62
CA ARG A 78 11.41 0.26 -4.70
C ARG A 78 10.85 -1.14 -4.90
N TYR A 79 9.74 -1.47 -4.23
CA TYR A 79 9.19 -2.81 -4.23
C TYR A 79 7.82 -2.89 -4.89
N LEU A 80 7.59 -3.98 -5.62
CA LEU A 80 6.24 -4.40 -5.97
C LEU A 80 5.73 -5.38 -4.92
N PHE A 81 4.43 -5.30 -4.64
CA PHE A 81 3.71 -6.18 -3.73
C PHE A 81 2.58 -6.92 -4.45
N PRO A 82 2.90 -8.05 -5.11
CA PRO A 82 1.86 -8.96 -5.60
C PRO A 82 1.19 -9.64 -4.40
N GLY A 83 -0.11 -9.50 -4.27
CA GLY A 83 -0.87 -10.01 -3.12
C GLY A 83 -2.09 -10.81 -3.54
N SER A 84 -2.32 -11.93 -2.86
CA SER A 84 -3.53 -12.73 -2.93
C SER A 84 -4.35 -12.53 -1.66
N GLY A 85 -5.62 -12.16 -1.77
CA GLY A 85 -6.49 -11.90 -0.63
C GLY A 85 -7.88 -12.52 -0.79
N SER A 86 -8.41 -13.06 0.29
CA SER A 86 -9.81 -13.45 0.46
C SER A 86 -10.43 -12.65 1.61
N SER A 87 -11.69 -12.97 1.97
CA SER A 87 -12.34 -12.35 3.14
C SER A 87 -11.61 -12.62 4.46
N GLU A 88 -10.87 -13.72 4.56
CA GLU A 88 -10.31 -14.21 5.82
C GLU A 88 -8.79 -14.41 5.80
N THR A 89 -8.17 -14.47 4.61
CA THR A 89 -6.76 -14.84 4.47
C THR A 89 -6.07 -13.99 3.43
N SER A 90 -4.83 -13.58 3.70
CA SER A 90 -3.99 -12.92 2.70
C SER A 90 -2.60 -13.58 2.60
N GLU A 91 -1.97 -13.40 1.45
CA GLU A 91 -0.58 -13.75 1.20
C GLU A 91 0.02 -12.71 0.27
N ILE A 92 1.03 -12.00 0.75
CA ILE A 92 1.70 -10.96 -0.01
C ILE A 92 3.13 -11.39 -0.29
N ARG A 93 3.59 -11.07 -1.48
CA ARG A 93 4.96 -11.28 -1.95
C ARG A 93 5.58 -9.93 -2.25
N PHE A 94 6.91 -9.91 -2.41
CA PHE A 94 7.57 -8.73 -2.93
C PHE A 94 8.55 -9.06 -4.06
N ILE A 95 8.79 -8.06 -4.91
CA ILE A 95 9.84 -8.02 -5.93
C ILE A 95 10.65 -6.74 -5.69
N ASP A 96 11.97 -6.86 -5.47
CA ASP A 96 12.87 -5.72 -5.46
C ASP A 96 13.15 -5.28 -6.90
N LEU A 97 12.68 -4.11 -7.28
CA LEU A 97 12.85 -3.55 -8.64
C LEU A 97 14.30 -3.13 -8.93
N TYR A 98 15.14 -3.02 -7.89
CA TYR A 98 16.53 -2.59 -8.01
C TYR A 98 17.52 -3.77 -7.92
N ALA A 99 17.05 -4.97 -7.63
CA ALA A 99 17.87 -6.17 -7.66
C ALA A 99 18.30 -6.51 -9.10
N GLU A 100 19.47 -7.12 -9.24
CA GLU A 100 19.96 -7.60 -10.54
C GLU A 100 19.07 -8.70 -11.11
N GLU A 101 18.59 -9.59 -10.23
CA GLU A 101 17.68 -10.66 -10.59
C GLU A 101 16.30 -10.41 -10.00
N THR A 102 15.27 -10.48 -10.84
CA THR A 102 13.87 -10.37 -10.39
C THR A 102 13.46 -11.65 -9.66
N LYS A 103 13.29 -11.57 -8.35
CA LYS A 103 12.83 -12.67 -7.49
C LYS A 103 11.51 -12.34 -6.83
N LEU A 104 10.60 -13.30 -6.83
CA LEU A 104 9.35 -13.22 -6.10
C LEU A 104 9.52 -13.89 -4.73
N VAL A 105 9.46 -13.10 -3.66
CA VAL A 105 9.67 -13.55 -2.28
C VAL A 105 8.38 -13.44 -1.49
N VAL A 106 7.95 -14.53 -0.84
CA VAL A 106 6.77 -14.53 0.05
C VAL A 106 7.13 -13.86 1.37
N ILE A 107 6.31 -12.91 1.82
CA ILE A 107 6.46 -12.26 3.12
C ILE A 107 6.02 -13.23 4.22
N GLN A 108 4.78 -13.70 4.16
CA GLN A 108 4.24 -14.71 5.05
C GLN A 108 3.33 -15.64 4.24
N PRO A 109 3.60 -16.97 4.24
CA PRO A 109 2.71 -17.93 3.59
C PRO A 109 1.28 -17.89 4.16
N ARG A 110 0.33 -18.36 3.35
CA ARG A 110 -1.09 -18.44 3.74
C ARG A 110 -1.25 -19.22 5.04
N GLU A 111 -2.02 -18.63 5.92
CA GLU A 111 -2.50 -19.26 7.14
C GLU A 111 -3.98 -18.87 7.26
N PHE A 112 -4.86 -19.86 7.35
CA PHE A 112 -6.29 -19.59 7.44
C PHE A 112 -6.61 -18.66 8.61
N GLY A 113 -7.36 -17.61 8.33
CA GLY A 113 -7.73 -16.60 9.32
C GLY A 113 -6.69 -15.48 9.51
N LEU A 114 -5.47 -15.62 8.99
CA LEU A 114 -4.47 -14.56 9.04
C LEU A 114 -4.64 -13.60 7.86
N ARG A 115 -4.94 -12.36 8.18
CA ARG A 115 -4.95 -11.24 7.23
C ARG A 115 -3.86 -10.26 7.60
N TYR A 116 -3.17 -9.78 6.59
CA TYR A 116 -2.20 -8.70 6.73
C TYR A 116 -2.07 -7.92 5.42
N ASP A 117 -1.63 -6.71 5.55
CA ASP A 117 -1.21 -5.86 4.44
C ASP A 117 0.12 -5.20 4.78
N VAL A 118 0.79 -4.58 3.81
CA VAL A 118 2.20 -4.19 3.97
C VAL A 118 2.53 -2.91 3.22
N GLU A 119 3.39 -2.10 3.85
CA GLU A 119 4.13 -0.99 3.24
C GLU A 119 5.62 -1.11 3.55
N HIS A 120 6.46 -0.43 2.75
CA HIS A 120 7.91 -0.49 2.88
C HIS A 120 8.52 0.90 3.10
N ARG A 121 9.58 0.94 3.92
CA ARG A 121 10.50 2.06 4.07
C ARG A 121 11.86 1.60 4.55
N GLU A 122 12.94 2.00 3.85
CA GLU A 122 14.34 1.83 4.29
C GLU A 122 14.68 0.39 4.76
N GLY A 123 14.27 -0.62 3.99
CA GLY A 123 14.51 -2.02 4.32
C GLY A 123 13.61 -2.62 5.41
N MET A 124 12.61 -1.87 5.87
CA MET A 124 11.63 -2.32 6.86
C MET A 124 10.25 -2.46 6.22
N LEU A 125 9.56 -3.53 6.58
CA LEU A 125 8.16 -3.77 6.25
C LEU A 125 7.29 -3.35 7.44
N PHE A 126 6.31 -2.51 7.18
CA PHE A 126 5.28 -2.10 8.11
C PHE A 126 4.03 -2.89 7.78
N ILE A 127 3.52 -3.66 8.75
CA ILE A 127 2.51 -4.69 8.52
C ILE A 127 1.33 -4.45 9.45
N TRP A 128 0.14 -4.21 8.92
CA TRP A 128 -1.07 -4.17 9.74
C TRP A 128 -1.83 -5.48 9.58
N THR A 129 -2.19 -6.08 10.70
CA THR A 129 -2.63 -7.48 10.73
C THR A 129 -3.58 -7.77 11.88
N ASN A 130 -4.43 -8.78 11.66
CA ASN A 130 -5.27 -9.38 12.69
C ASN A 130 -4.57 -10.49 13.50
N MET A 131 -3.26 -10.66 13.36
CA MET A 131 -2.48 -11.67 14.09
C MET A 131 -2.79 -11.65 15.60
N ASN A 132 -2.87 -12.82 16.23
CA ASN A 132 -3.20 -13.00 17.65
C ASN A 132 -4.55 -12.38 18.03
N ASP A 133 -5.59 -12.72 17.27
CA ASP A 133 -6.99 -12.29 17.49
C ASP A 133 -7.21 -10.77 17.49
N ALA A 134 -6.33 -10.02 16.86
CA ALA A 134 -6.44 -8.57 16.73
C ALA A 134 -7.48 -8.18 15.67
N ILE A 135 -8.77 -8.39 15.92
CA ILE A 135 -9.86 -8.17 14.94
C ILE A 135 -9.90 -6.74 14.37
N ASN A 136 -9.41 -5.76 15.12
CA ASN A 136 -9.29 -4.36 14.73
C ASN A 136 -7.89 -4.02 14.18
N ASN A 137 -7.07 -5.02 13.92
CA ASN A 137 -5.68 -4.94 13.50
C ASN A 137 -4.75 -4.30 14.55
N ARG A 138 -3.49 -4.58 14.39
CA ARG A 138 -2.34 -3.98 15.05
C ARG A 138 -1.32 -3.63 14.00
N LEU A 139 -0.39 -2.75 14.30
CA LEU A 139 0.73 -2.42 13.41
C LEU A 139 2.01 -3.07 13.92
N MET A 140 2.64 -3.83 13.03
CA MET A 140 3.88 -4.55 13.26
C MET A 140 4.97 -4.01 12.34
N VAL A 141 6.23 -4.30 12.66
CA VAL A 141 7.39 -3.99 11.80
C VAL A 141 8.36 -5.17 11.77
N THR A 142 8.99 -5.39 10.62
CA THR A 142 10.08 -6.37 10.47
C THR A 142 11.08 -5.91 9.40
N SER A 143 12.30 -6.47 9.41
CA SER A 143 13.22 -6.29 8.30
C SER A 143 12.74 -7.05 7.07
N ILE A 144 12.92 -6.48 5.87
CA ILE A 144 12.62 -7.15 4.61
C ILE A 144 13.47 -8.41 4.39
N ASP A 145 14.66 -8.50 5.01
CA ASP A 145 15.52 -9.68 4.98
C ASP A 145 14.99 -10.84 5.83
N LYS A 146 14.04 -10.55 6.75
CA LYS A 146 13.39 -11.51 7.63
C LYS A 146 11.89 -11.23 7.68
N PRO A 147 11.17 -11.46 6.57
CA PRO A 147 9.81 -10.96 6.41
C PRO A 147 8.76 -11.77 7.18
N GLY A 148 9.05 -13.03 7.57
CA GLY A 148 8.11 -13.94 8.20
C GLY A 148 7.58 -13.46 9.56
N LYS A 149 6.35 -13.88 9.88
CA LYS A 149 5.60 -13.43 11.06
C LYS A 149 6.30 -13.66 12.40
N GLU A 150 7.20 -14.63 12.47
CA GLU A 150 8.03 -14.91 13.65
C GLU A 150 9.00 -13.78 14.01
N HIS A 151 9.23 -12.85 13.06
CA HIS A 151 10.10 -11.68 13.24
C HIS A 151 9.31 -10.38 13.40
N TRP A 152 7.97 -10.41 13.27
CA TRP A 152 7.14 -9.22 13.39
C TRP A 152 7.14 -8.69 14.82
N LYS A 153 7.52 -7.43 14.98
CA LYS A 153 7.54 -6.71 16.27
C LYS A 153 6.41 -5.69 16.28
N GLU A 154 5.63 -5.69 17.34
CA GLU A 154 4.53 -4.74 17.50
C GLU A 154 5.06 -3.32 17.74
N ILE A 155 4.50 -2.35 17.02
CA ILE A 155 4.78 -0.91 17.19
C ILE A 155 3.54 -0.11 17.55
N ILE A 156 2.35 -0.53 17.12
CA ILE A 156 1.07 -0.04 17.63
C ILE A 156 0.26 -1.24 18.09
N PRO A 157 -0.01 -1.35 19.40
CA PRO A 157 -0.70 -2.50 19.96
C PRO A 157 -2.17 -2.54 19.52
N TYR A 158 -2.72 -3.76 19.59
CA TYR A 158 -4.14 -3.96 19.43
C TYR A 158 -4.93 -3.13 20.46
N ASP A 159 -5.99 -2.51 19.96
CA ASP A 159 -6.93 -1.74 20.76
C ASP A 159 -8.36 -2.09 20.31
N SER A 160 -9.19 -2.57 21.23
CA SER A 160 -10.56 -2.98 20.92
C SER A 160 -11.46 -1.81 20.52
N THR A 161 -11.07 -0.57 20.84
CA THR A 161 -11.82 0.65 20.53
C THR A 161 -11.36 1.33 19.24
N ARG A 162 -10.16 0.95 18.75
CA ARG A 162 -9.55 1.55 17.55
C ARG A 162 -9.29 0.49 16.49
N LYS A 163 -9.87 0.66 15.32
CA LYS A 163 -9.61 -0.16 14.15
C LYS A 163 -8.60 0.52 13.23
N ILE A 164 -7.60 -0.23 12.77
CA ILE A 164 -6.67 0.18 11.72
C ILE A 164 -7.20 -0.40 10.41
N ASP A 165 -7.57 0.47 9.46
CA ASP A 165 -8.06 0.05 8.14
C ASP A 165 -6.94 0.14 7.08
N GLU A 166 -6.09 1.17 7.13
CA GLU A 166 -5.05 1.44 6.14
C GLU A 166 -3.84 2.11 6.79
N VAL A 167 -2.66 1.85 6.25
CA VAL A 167 -1.39 2.46 6.68
C VAL A 167 -0.62 2.93 5.45
N GLU A 168 -0.25 4.20 5.43
CA GLU A 168 0.65 4.78 4.43
C GLU A 168 1.98 5.18 5.09
N VAL A 169 3.10 4.73 4.53
CA VAL A 169 4.42 5.00 5.08
C VAL A 169 5.17 5.98 4.19
N PHE A 170 5.47 7.15 4.75
CA PHE A 170 6.28 8.20 4.12
C PHE A 170 7.72 8.15 4.63
N LYS A 171 8.57 8.98 4.08
CA LYS A 171 9.99 9.01 4.46
C LYS A 171 10.21 9.29 5.96
N ASN A 172 9.45 10.22 6.56
CA ASN A 172 9.67 10.69 7.92
C ASN A 172 8.52 10.40 8.88
N PHE A 173 7.41 9.84 8.41
CA PHE A 173 6.23 9.58 9.22
C PHE A 173 5.35 8.48 8.62
N ILE A 174 4.47 7.95 9.45
CA ILE A 174 3.39 7.03 9.07
C ILE A 174 2.06 7.76 9.22
N VAL A 175 1.14 7.50 8.32
CA VAL A 175 -0.27 7.88 8.42
C VAL A 175 -1.11 6.63 8.52
N ILE A 176 -2.04 6.63 9.45
CA ILE A 176 -2.94 5.50 9.71
C ILE A 176 -4.36 6.02 9.58
N GLN A 177 -5.15 5.37 8.75
CA GLN A 177 -6.58 5.59 8.66
C GLN A 177 -7.32 4.43 9.34
N GLY A 178 -8.41 4.76 9.99
CA GLY A 178 -9.23 3.75 10.63
C GLY A 178 -10.46 4.34 11.29
N ARG A 179 -10.93 3.70 12.37
CA ARG A 179 -12.16 4.08 13.06
C ARG A 179 -11.96 4.03 14.57
N GLN A 180 -12.57 4.99 15.25
CA GLN A 180 -12.67 5.02 16.70
C GLN A 180 -13.94 5.76 17.10
N ASP A 181 -14.63 5.27 18.12
CA ASP A 181 -15.85 5.89 18.66
C ASP A 181 -16.96 6.13 17.60
N GLY A 182 -17.06 5.23 16.62
CA GLY A 182 -18.04 5.30 15.53
C GLY A 182 -17.68 6.24 14.37
N LEU A 183 -16.55 6.96 14.45
CA LEU A 183 -16.09 7.91 13.44
C LEU A 183 -14.86 7.39 12.70
N THR A 184 -14.72 7.80 11.44
CA THR A 184 -13.45 7.68 10.72
C THR A 184 -12.40 8.58 11.37
N GLN A 185 -11.16 8.11 11.43
CA GLN A 185 -10.07 8.80 12.10
C GLN A 185 -8.78 8.68 11.31
N ILE A 186 -7.93 9.69 11.43
CA ILE A 186 -6.57 9.65 10.90
C ILE A 186 -5.59 9.91 12.05
N TRP A 187 -4.59 9.05 12.15
CA TRP A 187 -3.48 9.21 13.09
C TRP A 187 -2.16 9.38 12.33
N THR A 188 -1.21 10.03 12.95
CA THR A 188 0.15 10.16 12.46
C THR A 188 1.15 9.72 13.50
N MET A 189 2.30 9.20 13.05
CA MET A 189 3.42 8.82 13.90
C MET A 189 4.74 9.13 13.19
N GLY A 190 5.65 9.80 13.87
CA GLY A 190 6.98 10.12 13.35
C GLY A 190 7.88 8.89 13.27
N LEU A 191 8.76 8.89 12.28
CA LEU A 191 9.81 7.91 12.08
C LEU A 191 11.17 8.58 12.25
N ASN A 192 12.10 7.88 12.92
CA ASN A 192 13.49 8.28 12.98
C ASN A 192 14.23 7.88 11.69
N GLU A 193 15.45 8.40 11.51
CA GLU A 193 16.28 8.06 10.33
C GLU A 193 16.58 6.57 10.21
N ASP A 194 16.77 5.88 11.33
CA ASP A 194 17.02 4.44 11.42
C ASP A 194 15.75 3.57 11.27
N SER A 195 14.63 4.16 10.84
CA SER A 195 13.31 3.54 10.72
C SER A 195 12.68 3.07 12.03
N THR A 196 13.26 3.40 13.16
CA THR A 196 12.58 3.19 14.43
C THR A 196 11.40 4.15 14.56
N VAL A 197 10.34 3.67 15.14
CA VAL A 197 9.16 4.48 15.43
C VAL A 197 9.35 5.22 16.76
N ASN A 198 8.81 6.41 16.84
CA ASN A 198 8.65 7.10 18.10
C ASN A 198 7.19 6.94 18.58
N PRO A 199 6.87 5.97 19.46
CA PRO A 199 5.50 5.73 19.90
C PRO A 199 4.87 6.95 20.60
N GLN A 200 5.69 7.82 21.20
CA GLN A 200 5.21 9.04 21.85
C GLN A 200 4.73 10.10 20.84
N SER A 201 5.13 9.99 19.57
CA SER A 201 4.64 10.84 18.50
C SER A 201 3.31 10.40 17.90
N PHE A 202 2.78 9.25 18.30
CA PHE A 202 1.49 8.75 17.84
C PHE A 202 0.38 9.69 18.31
N LYS A 203 -0.26 10.35 17.36
CA LYS A 203 -1.31 11.33 17.66
C LYS A 203 -2.44 11.27 16.62
N LYS A 204 -3.65 11.50 17.10
CA LYS A 204 -4.83 11.67 16.27
C LYS A 204 -4.84 13.07 15.65
N ILE A 205 -5.14 13.17 14.35
CA ILE A 205 -5.41 14.45 13.71
C ILE A 205 -6.74 14.98 14.23
N GLN A 206 -6.76 16.23 14.69
CA GLN A 206 -7.95 16.86 15.22
C GLN A 206 -8.64 17.67 14.11
N PHE A 207 -9.88 17.35 13.84
CA PHE A 207 -10.73 18.11 12.95
C PHE A 207 -11.61 19.09 13.73
N LYS A 208 -12.22 20.04 13.03
CA LYS A 208 -12.92 21.19 13.66
C LYS A 208 -14.22 20.81 14.35
N GLU A 209 -14.91 19.81 13.83
CA GLU A 209 -16.25 19.44 14.27
C GLU A 209 -16.23 18.09 15.00
N GLU A 210 -17.23 17.82 15.82
CA GLU A 210 -17.33 16.57 16.59
C GLU A 210 -17.80 15.40 15.73
N MET A 211 -18.66 15.68 14.72
CA MET A 211 -19.21 14.68 13.81
C MET A 211 -18.79 15.00 12.38
N TYR A 212 -17.97 14.14 11.84
CA TYR A 212 -17.36 14.30 10.51
C TYR A 212 -17.04 12.95 9.86
N GLU A 213 -16.77 13.01 8.59
CA GLU A 213 -16.09 11.97 7.83
C GLU A 213 -14.71 12.48 7.39
N CYS A 214 -13.69 11.66 7.53
CA CYS A 214 -12.35 11.95 7.03
C CYS A 214 -11.73 10.72 6.39
N ALA A 215 -10.86 10.94 5.41
CA ALA A 215 -10.10 9.90 4.76
C ALA A 215 -8.73 10.43 4.31
N ILE A 216 -7.75 9.54 4.17
CA ILE A 216 -6.53 9.81 3.43
C ILE A 216 -6.91 9.89 1.95
N SER A 217 -6.54 10.96 1.28
CA SER A 217 -6.73 11.11 -0.17
C SER A 217 -5.49 10.58 -0.92
N THR A 218 -5.40 10.83 -2.22
CA THR A 218 -4.27 10.38 -3.03
C THR A 218 -2.98 11.12 -2.68
N ASN A 219 -2.00 10.40 -2.15
CA ASN A 219 -0.69 10.89 -1.75
C ASN A 219 0.42 10.11 -2.48
N LYS A 220 0.95 10.64 -3.59
CA LYS A 220 1.94 9.96 -4.43
C LYS A 220 3.39 10.29 -4.10
N VAL A 221 3.65 11.39 -3.39
CA VAL A 221 5.00 11.85 -3.07
C VAL A 221 5.47 11.22 -1.77
N TYR A 222 6.54 10.42 -1.83
CA TYR A 222 7.12 9.74 -0.68
C TYR A 222 7.84 10.70 0.27
N ASP A 223 8.71 11.57 -0.28
CA ASP A 223 9.48 12.57 0.49
C ASP A 223 8.69 13.87 0.57
N THR A 224 7.81 13.95 1.55
CA THR A 224 6.94 15.10 1.80
C THR A 224 6.69 15.28 3.28
N ASN A 225 6.28 16.49 3.68
CA ASN A 225 5.78 16.79 5.02
C ASN A 225 4.27 17.04 5.03
N PHE A 226 3.60 16.83 3.91
CA PHE A 226 2.17 17.05 3.75
C PHE A 226 1.46 15.77 3.38
N ILE A 227 0.25 15.60 3.92
CA ILE A 227 -0.70 14.59 3.45
C ILE A 227 -1.98 15.27 3.02
N ARG A 228 -2.50 14.86 1.87
CA ARG A 228 -3.82 15.26 1.44
C ARG A 228 -4.86 14.43 2.13
N THR A 229 -5.81 15.09 2.77
CA THR A 229 -6.96 14.48 3.43
C THR A 229 -8.24 14.93 2.76
N TYR A 230 -9.24 14.07 2.81
CA TYR A 230 -10.63 14.40 2.56
C TYR A 230 -11.32 14.66 3.89
N TYR A 231 -12.22 15.62 3.91
CA TYR A 231 -13.03 15.98 5.06
C TYR A 231 -14.42 16.45 4.64
N SER A 232 -15.44 16.02 5.35
CA SER A 232 -16.78 16.59 5.26
C SER A 232 -17.54 16.43 6.57
N SER A 233 -18.59 17.23 6.76
CA SER A 233 -19.51 17.15 7.90
C SER A 233 -20.94 17.53 7.50
N LEU A 234 -21.85 17.52 8.45
CA LEU A 234 -23.23 17.99 8.21
C LEU A 234 -23.30 19.50 7.85
N THR A 235 -22.31 20.28 8.27
CA THR A 235 -22.27 21.74 8.06
C THR A 235 -21.14 22.18 7.13
N THR A 236 -20.19 21.30 6.84
CA THR A 236 -19.04 21.57 5.97
C THR A 236 -19.13 20.68 4.73
N PRO A 237 -19.25 21.26 3.50
CA PRO A 237 -19.20 20.50 2.26
C PRO A 237 -17.88 19.74 2.08
N ASP A 238 -17.88 18.79 1.14
CA ASP A 238 -16.68 18.03 0.76
C ASP A 238 -15.51 18.95 0.48
N GLN A 239 -14.41 18.71 1.14
CA GLN A 239 -13.17 19.47 0.92
C GLN A 239 -11.94 18.59 1.00
N TRP A 240 -10.92 19.01 0.27
CA TRP A 240 -9.59 18.40 0.31
C TRP A 240 -8.64 19.40 0.94
N GLU A 241 -7.93 18.95 1.96
CA GLU A 241 -7.00 19.75 2.73
C GLU A 241 -5.61 19.08 2.77
N ASP A 242 -4.55 19.88 2.68
CA ASP A 242 -3.20 19.44 2.93
C ASP A 242 -2.87 19.67 4.41
N TYR A 243 -2.69 18.57 5.15
CA TYR A 243 -2.25 18.59 6.54
C TYR A 243 -0.73 18.57 6.59
N ASN A 244 -0.12 19.53 7.29
CA ASN A 244 1.31 19.59 7.51
C ASN A 244 1.68 18.78 8.75
N PHE A 245 2.50 17.74 8.57
CA PHE A 245 2.94 16.88 9.66
C PHE A 245 3.79 17.62 10.72
N ASN A 246 4.60 18.63 10.32
CA ASN A 246 5.54 19.30 11.21
C ASN A 246 4.86 20.22 12.22
N ASP A 247 3.83 20.95 11.81
CA ASP A 247 3.17 21.97 12.64
C ASP A 247 1.69 21.68 12.92
N GLY A 248 1.11 20.67 12.26
CA GLY A 248 -0.28 20.28 12.44
C GLY A 248 -1.29 21.21 11.79
N THR A 249 -0.87 22.08 10.89
CA THR A 249 -1.76 23.02 10.20
C THR A 249 -2.43 22.39 8.99
N PHE A 250 -3.63 22.89 8.64
CA PHE A 250 -4.38 22.53 7.44
C PHE A 250 -4.36 23.67 6.44
N LYS A 251 -4.26 23.30 5.17
CA LYS A 251 -4.41 24.21 4.03
C LYS A 251 -5.49 23.67 3.11
N LEU A 252 -6.59 24.42 2.95
CA LEU A 252 -7.64 24.08 1.99
C LEU A 252 -7.08 24.09 0.56
N VAL A 253 -7.31 23.01 -0.18
CA VAL A 253 -6.88 22.84 -1.57
C VAL A 253 -8.08 22.93 -2.52
N LYS A 254 -9.18 22.28 -2.14
CA LYS A 254 -10.40 22.25 -2.95
C LYS A 254 -11.63 22.09 -2.05
N GLN A 255 -12.72 22.72 -2.43
CA GLN A 255 -14.05 22.57 -1.88
C GLN A 255 -15.05 22.39 -3.02
#